data_bc3502a6d421d352e11dfdd87913b72b
#
_entry.id   bc3502a6d421d352e11dfdd87913b72b
#
_cell.length_a   1.000
_cell.length_b   1.000
_cell.length_c   1.000
_cell.angle_alpha   90.00
_cell.angle_beta   90.00
_cell.angle_gamma   90.00
#
_symmetry.space_group_name_H-M   'P 1'
#
loop_
_entity.id
_entity.type
_entity.pdbx_description
1 polymer ?
#
loop_
_entity_poly.entity_id
_entity_poly.type
_entity_poly.pdbx_seq_one_letter_code
_entity_poly.pdbx_strand_id
1 'polypeptide(L)'
;MPLRVFHPADVGAAVPAHPGEDWARKLRYACFDVLRAGGIDAVATAHTATDQTETLLFRLARGAGLHGAAGIRPSRPGFCRPLLCLTRTETEQVCTACGQRWVTDETNASDAYARNRLRHAALPALRSVNEAAEENFARFCEKAARADAYFAQRAEELLEDAEVLLPPALPAGARYALQSGQPVWGLEGLQEADPLILEAALHSLVAPVRDAEEKYIRLLRTLVEQGSGAVQLTGSVRFCAGGGVLWMEEMPTAAAPDDPAAAVLPLPFDLAGPLEIALPGGWMLAARQIPGGFQEKTQGVHKKDLKNQADYAKIIMLYSALTLRCRQPGDTFRPAGRGIRKELRKWMNEAGIPPEERDRLPLLAAGSEVVWVCGAGFADGLAPTADSENVLQMEAQKMEEQQ
;
A
#
# COMPACT_ATOMS: atom_id res chain seq x y z
N MET A 1 24.67 -1.78 -29.68
CA MET A 1 24.36 -2.04 -28.27
C MET A 1 23.57 -3.32 -28.17
N PRO A 2 23.85 -4.23 -27.23
CA PRO A 2 23.03 -5.41 -27.02
C PRO A 2 21.63 -5.02 -26.53
N LEU A 3 20.59 -5.58 -27.14
CA LEU A 3 19.22 -5.45 -26.68
C LEU A 3 18.89 -6.57 -25.69
N ARG A 4 18.33 -6.23 -24.55
CA ARG A 4 17.77 -7.21 -23.60
C ARG A 4 16.27 -6.96 -23.44
N VAL A 5 15.49 -7.99 -23.67
CA VAL A 5 14.02 -7.97 -23.52
C VAL A 5 13.66 -8.69 -22.23
N PHE A 6 12.75 -8.12 -21.44
CA PHE A 6 12.22 -8.71 -20.22
C PHE A 6 10.73 -8.95 -20.37
N HIS A 7 10.27 -10.09 -19.88
CA HIS A 7 8.87 -10.39 -19.67
C HIS A 7 8.52 -10.26 -18.17
N PRO A 8 7.28 -10.03 -17.80
CA PRO A 8 6.87 -9.95 -16.38
C PRO A 8 7.33 -11.15 -15.55
N ALA A 9 7.31 -12.36 -16.12
CA ALA A 9 7.77 -13.58 -15.46
C ALA A 9 9.26 -13.55 -15.10
N ASP A 10 10.11 -12.85 -15.88
CA ASP A 10 11.56 -12.77 -15.63
C ASP A 10 11.90 -12.02 -14.34
N VAL A 11 10.97 -11.23 -13.83
CA VAL A 11 11.09 -10.45 -12.58
C VAL A 11 10.08 -10.89 -11.53
N GLY A 12 9.44 -12.05 -11.72
CA GLY A 12 8.46 -12.59 -10.77
C GLY A 12 7.18 -11.76 -10.65
N ALA A 13 6.86 -10.91 -11.63
CA ALA A 13 5.72 -10.02 -11.58
C ALA A 13 4.47 -10.69 -12.17
N ALA A 14 3.40 -10.77 -11.38
CA ALA A 14 2.09 -11.18 -11.89
C ALA A 14 1.47 -10.06 -12.73
N VAL A 15 0.85 -10.41 -13.85
CA VAL A 15 0.13 -9.47 -14.70
C VAL A 15 -1.30 -9.34 -14.18
N PRO A 16 -1.73 -8.15 -13.71
CA PRO A 16 -3.11 -7.95 -13.28
C PRO A 16 -4.07 -7.95 -14.48
N ALA A 17 -5.35 -8.20 -14.21
CA ALA A 17 -6.38 -8.20 -15.26
C ALA A 17 -6.46 -6.85 -16.02
N HIS A 18 -6.15 -5.75 -15.33
CA HIS A 18 -6.09 -4.40 -15.91
C HIS A 18 -4.77 -3.73 -15.52
N PRO A 19 -3.69 -3.93 -16.29
CA PRO A 19 -2.40 -3.33 -16.02
C PRO A 19 -2.45 -1.82 -16.23
N GLY A 20 -2.28 -1.05 -15.15
CA GLY A 20 -2.22 0.41 -15.18
C GLY A 20 -0.79 0.96 -15.26
N GLU A 21 -0.66 2.30 -15.39
CA GLU A 21 0.62 3.00 -15.46
C GLU A 21 1.55 2.69 -14.27
N ASP A 22 0.98 2.63 -13.06
CA ASP A 22 1.75 2.33 -11.84
C ASP A 22 2.34 0.91 -11.87
N TRP A 23 1.56 -0.09 -12.32
CA TRP A 23 2.07 -1.45 -12.49
C TRP A 23 3.18 -1.51 -13.54
N ALA A 24 2.99 -0.87 -14.71
CA ALA A 24 4.00 -0.83 -15.76
C ALA A 24 5.29 -0.12 -15.30
N ARG A 25 5.15 0.91 -14.47
CA ARG A 25 6.28 1.60 -13.82
C ARG A 25 7.01 0.66 -12.87
N LYS A 26 6.31 -0.04 -11.96
CA LYS A 26 6.91 -1.00 -11.01
C LYS A 26 7.64 -2.12 -11.75
N LEU A 27 7.03 -2.67 -12.79
CA LEU A 27 7.64 -3.69 -13.64
C LEU A 27 8.96 -3.20 -14.26
N ARG A 28 8.95 -1.99 -14.83
CA ARG A 28 10.15 -1.38 -15.43
C ARG A 28 11.28 -1.23 -14.41
N TYR A 29 10.99 -0.80 -13.19
CA TYR A 29 12.00 -0.67 -12.16
C TYR A 29 12.52 -2.03 -11.68
N ALA A 30 11.67 -3.05 -11.55
CA ALA A 30 12.10 -4.41 -11.25
C ALA A 30 13.06 -4.96 -12.32
N CYS A 31 12.82 -4.68 -13.61
CA CYS A 31 13.76 -5.03 -14.68
C CYS A 31 15.10 -4.29 -14.52
N PHE A 32 15.09 -3.03 -14.13
CA PHE A 32 16.31 -2.27 -13.86
C PHE A 32 17.11 -2.84 -12.67
N ASP A 33 16.43 -3.28 -11.63
CA ASP A 33 17.07 -3.91 -10.46
C ASP A 33 17.75 -5.23 -10.85
N VAL A 34 17.13 -6.04 -11.69
CA VAL A 34 17.77 -7.26 -12.25
C VAL A 34 19.02 -6.92 -13.06
N LEU A 35 18.99 -5.85 -13.87
CA LEU A 35 20.17 -5.40 -14.63
C LEU A 35 21.29 -4.95 -13.69
N ARG A 36 20.98 -4.23 -12.63
CA ARG A 36 21.96 -3.75 -11.65
C ARG A 36 22.56 -4.91 -10.86
N ALA A 37 21.75 -5.86 -10.44
CA ALA A 37 22.25 -7.10 -9.80
C ALA A 37 23.17 -7.90 -10.73
N GLY A 38 22.99 -7.75 -12.06
CA GLY A 38 23.85 -8.34 -13.09
C GLY A 38 25.13 -7.56 -13.39
N GLY A 39 25.49 -6.53 -12.60
CA GLY A 39 26.76 -5.79 -12.73
C GLY A 39 26.68 -4.50 -13.53
N ILE A 40 25.49 -3.95 -13.75
CA ILE A 40 25.33 -2.62 -14.38
C ILE A 40 25.36 -1.55 -13.26
N ASP A 41 26.33 -0.64 -13.32
CA ASP A 41 26.55 0.38 -12.31
C ASP A 41 25.44 1.42 -12.28
N ALA A 42 24.93 1.82 -13.45
CA ALA A 42 23.88 2.83 -13.55
C ALA A 42 22.96 2.63 -14.74
N VAL A 43 21.68 2.98 -14.57
CA VAL A 43 20.65 2.99 -15.62
C VAL A 43 20.38 4.44 -16.01
N ALA A 44 20.59 4.76 -17.29
CA ALA A 44 20.20 6.05 -17.84
C ALA A 44 18.73 6.01 -18.29
N THR A 45 17.95 7.00 -17.87
CA THR A 45 16.56 7.17 -18.31
C THR A 45 16.39 8.48 -19.07
N ALA A 46 15.58 8.48 -20.13
CA ALA A 46 15.41 9.59 -21.06
C ALA A 46 14.37 10.63 -20.60
N HIS A 47 14.35 10.98 -19.31
CA HIS A 47 13.53 12.09 -18.84
C HIS A 47 14.07 13.43 -19.31
N THR A 48 13.18 14.32 -19.74
CA THR A 48 13.47 15.63 -20.30
C THR A 48 13.03 16.77 -19.37
N ALA A 49 13.37 18.03 -19.71
CA ALA A 49 12.85 19.21 -19.03
C ALA A 49 11.31 19.31 -19.12
N THR A 50 10.73 18.81 -20.21
CA THR A 50 9.27 18.67 -20.35
C THR A 50 8.70 17.76 -19.28
N ASP A 51 9.29 16.57 -19.05
CA ASP A 51 8.87 15.64 -18.01
C ASP A 51 9.07 16.24 -16.60
N GLN A 52 10.11 17.05 -16.43
CA GLN A 52 10.37 17.80 -15.19
C GLN A 52 9.22 18.76 -14.89
N THR A 53 8.82 19.55 -15.90
CA THR A 53 7.73 20.51 -15.78
C THR A 53 6.39 19.80 -15.48
N GLU A 54 6.05 18.73 -16.21
CA GLU A 54 4.87 17.94 -15.95
C GLU A 54 4.86 17.40 -14.51
N THR A 55 5.99 16.90 -14.04
CA THR A 55 6.12 16.33 -12.69
C THR A 55 5.98 17.40 -11.62
N LEU A 56 6.58 18.59 -11.82
CA LEU A 56 6.46 19.72 -10.91
C LEU A 56 5.00 20.15 -10.79
N LEU A 57 4.35 20.44 -11.92
CA LEU A 57 2.95 20.88 -11.95
C LEU A 57 2.01 19.85 -11.31
N PHE A 58 2.21 18.58 -11.63
CA PHE A 58 1.41 17.49 -11.05
C PHE A 58 1.56 17.42 -9.54
N ARG A 59 2.78 17.55 -9.02
CA ARG A 59 3.05 17.49 -7.58
C ARG A 59 2.53 18.74 -6.86
N LEU A 60 2.71 19.93 -7.42
CA LEU A 60 2.17 21.18 -6.85
C LEU A 60 0.64 21.16 -6.79
N ALA A 61 -0.02 20.67 -7.83
CA ALA A 61 -1.47 20.51 -7.85
C ALA A 61 -1.99 19.54 -6.76
N ARG A 62 -1.12 18.68 -6.22
CA ARG A 62 -1.43 17.74 -5.12
C ARG A 62 -0.96 18.24 -3.76
N GLY A 63 -0.49 19.48 -3.66
CA GLY A 63 -0.05 20.08 -2.41
C GLY A 63 1.36 19.65 -1.97
N ALA A 64 2.24 19.32 -2.91
CA ALA A 64 3.60 18.94 -2.56
C ALA A 64 4.39 20.13 -2.03
N GLY A 65 5.12 19.92 -0.93
CA GLY A 65 6.09 20.87 -0.37
C GLY A 65 7.41 20.93 -1.16
N LEU A 66 8.46 21.45 -0.52
CA LEU A 66 9.78 21.69 -1.13
C LEU A 66 10.39 20.41 -1.71
N HIS A 67 10.33 19.29 -0.99
CA HIS A 67 10.81 17.99 -1.46
C HIS A 67 10.14 17.57 -2.78
N GLY A 68 8.83 17.73 -2.88
CA GLY A 68 8.09 17.46 -4.11
C GLY A 68 8.42 18.43 -5.24
N ALA A 69 8.64 19.72 -4.93
CA ALA A 69 9.01 20.77 -5.88
C ALA A 69 10.41 20.57 -6.49
N ALA A 70 11.27 19.82 -5.82
CA ALA A 70 12.56 19.39 -6.38
C ALA A 70 12.43 18.51 -7.65
N GLY A 71 11.24 18.04 -7.97
CA GLY A 71 10.94 17.34 -9.22
C GLY A 71 11.70 16.04 -9.41
N ILE A 72 12.14 15.80 -10.63
CA ILE A 72 12.94 14.64 -11.02
C ILE A 72 14.42 14.96 -10.76
N ARG A 73 15.08 14.16 -9.93
CA ARG A 73 16.53 14.35 -9.65
C ARG A 73 17.37 13.96 -10.86
N PRO A 74 18.42 14.71 -11.22
CA PRO A 74 19.33 14.36 -12.33
C PRO A 74 20.01 13.02 -12.13
N SER A 75 20.34 12.70 -10.88
CA SER A 75 20.94 11.42 -10.49
C SER A 75 20.39 10.94 -9.13
N ARG A 76 20.45 9.65 -8.93
CA ARG A 76 20.27 8.97 -7.65
C ARG A 76 21.07 7.67 -7.69
N PRO A 77 21.34 7.00 -6.57
CA PRO A 77 22.09 5.73 -6.58
C PRO A 77 21.59 4.74 -7.62
N GLY A 78 22.47 4.41 -8.59
CA GLY A 78 22.19 3.49 -9.70
C GLY A 78 21.33 4.06 -10.85
N PHE A 79 21.05 5.38 -10.89
CA PHE A 79 20.27 5.99 -11.98
C PHE A 79 20.80 7.36 -12.36
N CYS A 80 20.78 7.68 -13.66
CA CYS A 80 21.03 9.02 -14.17
C CYS A 80 20.00 9.44 -15.23
N ARG A 81 19.89 10.75 -15.48
CA ARG A 81 18.95 11.34 -16.43
C ARG A 81 19.64 12.39 -17.27
N PRO A 82 20.44 11.95 -18.24
CA PRO A 82 21.32 12.86 -19.01
C PRO A 82 20.55 13.86 -19.88
N LEU A 83 19.28 13.57 -20.23
CA LEU A 83 18.46 14.44 -21.09
C LEU A 83 17.60 15.44 -20.28
N LEU A 84 17.73 15.50 -18.96
CA LEU A 84 16.88 16.36 -18.13
C LEU A 84 17.11 17.86 -18.40
N CYS A 85 18.23 18.23 -19.02
CA CYS A 85 18.54 19.60 -19.43
C CYS A 85 17.93 19.99 -20.79
N LEU A 86 17.34 19.04 -21.53
CA LEU A 86 16.75 19.27 -22.85
C LEU A 86 15.24 19.17 -22.79
N THR A 87 14.55 19.98 -23.56
CA THR A 87 13.12 19.83 -23.80
C THR A 87 12.85 18.65 -24.75
N ARG A 88 11.62 18.18 -24.80
CA ARG A 88 11.22 17.17 -25.78
C ARG A 88 11.42 17.66 -27.22
N THR A 89 11.11 18.92 -27.50
CA THR A 89 11.30 19.53 -28.82
C THR A 89 12.76 19.48 -29.25
N GLU A 90 13.69 19.83 -28.36
CA GLU A 90 15.13 19.78 -28.65
C GLU A 90 15.61 18.33 -28.88
N THR A 91 15.12 17.36 -28.11
CA THR A 91 15.47 15.95 -28.36
C THR A 91 14.97 15.46 -29.71
N GLU A 92 13.78 15.88 -30.16
CA GLU A 92 13.25 15.58 -31.49
C GLU A 92 14.04 16.25 -32.61
N GLN A 93 14.53 17.48 -32.38
CA GLN A 93 15.46 18.20 -33.32
C GLN A 93 16.78 17.43 -33.45
N VAL A 94 17.36 16.97 -32.35
CA VAL A 94 18.61 16.15 -32.39
C VAL A 94 18.37 14.87 -33.19
N CYS A 95 17.27 14.17 -32.95
CA CYS A 95 16.94 12.97 -33.71
C CYS A 95 16.80 13.26 -35.21
N THR A 96 16.13 14.36 -35.56
CA THR A 96 16.00 14.83 -36.95
C THR A 96 17.36 15.10 -37.59
N ALA A 97 18.22 15.86 -36.91
CA ALA A 97 19.56 16.21 -37.39
C ALA A 97 20.43 14.96 -37.57
N CYS A 98 20.26 13.94 -36.76
CA CYS A 98 20.99 12.65 -36.88
C CYS A 98 20.35 11.67 -37.87
N GLY A 99 19.21 12.02 -38.50
CA GLY A 99 18.45 11.10 -39.36
C GLY A 99 17.81 9.93 -38.61
N GLN A 100 17.68 10.03 -37.29
CA GLN A 100 17.10 8.98 -36.44
C GLN A 100 15.57 9.10 -36.41
N ARG A 101 14.89 8.01 -36.81
CA ARG A 101 13.43 7.93 -36.67
C ARG A 101 13.06 7.65 -35.23
N TRP A 102 11.91 8.17 -34.79
CA TRP A 102 11.28 7.86 -33.51
C TRP A 102 9.81 7.50 -33.72
N VAL A 103 9.24 6.79 -32.75
CA VAL A 103 7.82 6.40 -32.74
C VAL A 103 7.10 7.23 -31.68
N THR A 104 5.95 7.76 -32.05
CA THR A 104 5.04 8.41 -31.08
C THR A 104 4.10 7.37 -30.54
N ASP A 105 4.06 7.18 -29.23
CA ASP A 105 3.13 6.27 -28.56
C ASP A 105 1.71 6.86 -28.64
N GLU A 106 0.77 6.09 -29.19
CA GLU A 106 -0.63 6.50 -29.38
C GLU A 106 -1.32 6.84 -28.05
N THR A 107 -0.89 6.24 -26.96
CA THR A 107 -1.45 6.55 -25.61
C THR A 107 -1.16 7.98 -25.18
N ASN A 108 -0.15 8.64 -25.73
CA ASN A 108 0.14 10.05 -25.48
C ASN A 108 -0.96 11.00 -26.00
N ALA A 109 -1.81 10.58 -26.92
CA ALA A 109 -2.89 11.39 -27.46
C ALA A 109 -4.12 11.43 -26.54
N SER A 110 -4.22 10.54 -25.56
CA SER A 110 -5.39 10.42 -24.68
C SER A 110 -5.31 11.31 -23.45
N ASP A 111 -6.29 12.18 -23.22
CA ASP A 111 -6.43 13.01 -22.01
C ASP A 111 -6.95 12.26 -20.77
N ALA A 112 -7.09 10.93 -20.86
CA ALA A 112 -7.49 10.10 -19.74
C ALA A 112 -6.48 10.21 -18.55
N TYR A 113 -5.21 10.40 -18.87
CA TYR A 113 -4.14 10.53 -17.89
C TYR A 113 -3.87 11.99 -17.51
N ALA A 114 -3.68 12.24 -16.21
CA ALA A 114 -3.43 13.59 -15.69
C ALA A 114 -2.19 14.25 -16.32
N ARG A 115 -1.13 13.49 -16.61
CA ARG A 115 0.09 13.99 -17.27
C ARG A 115 -0.18 14.44 -18.69
N ASN A 116 -0.98 13.70 -19.46
CA ASN A 116 -1.34 14.10 -20.82
C ASN A 116 -2.16 15.40 -20.81
N ARG A 117 -3.08 15.56 -19.84
CA ARG A 117 -3.81 16.84 -19.68
C ARG A 117 -2.86 18.01 -19.39
N LEU A 118 -1.85 17.83 -18.55
CA LEU A 118 -0.83 18.86 -18.31
C LEU A 118 -0.05 19.18 -19.58
N ARG A 119 0.33 18.16 -20.34
CA ARG A 119 1.07 18.30 -21.60
C ARG A 119 0.26 19.04 -22.67
N HIS A 120 -1.01 18.71 -22.82
CA HIS A 120 -1.86 19.24 -23.89
C HIS A 120 -2.51 20.59 -23.55
N ALA A 121 -2.75 20.88 -22.28
CA ALA A 121 -3.43 22.10 -21.86
C ALA A 121 -2.50 23.09 -21.13
N ALA A 122 -1.80 22.65 -20.08
CA ALA A 122 -1.02 23.53 -19.22
C ALA A 122 0.27 23.99 -19.88
N LEU A 123 1.06 23.10 -20.48
CA LEU A 123 2.34 23.45 -21.11
C LEU A 123 2.20 24.46 -22.26
N PRO A 124 1.25 24.32 -23.22
CA PRO A 124 1.04 25.33 -24.25
C PRO A 124 0.67 26.69 -23.68
N ALA A 125 -0.19 26.73 -22.64
CA ALA A 125 -0.56 27.98 -21.98
C ALA A 125 0.63 28.65 -21.31
N LEU A 126 1.51 27.89 -20.65
CA LEU A 126 2.73 28.40 -20.02
C LEU A 126 3.75 28.90 -21.05
N ARG A 127 3.92 28.19 -22.17
CA ARG A 127 4.78 28.63 -23.29
C ARG A 127 4.26 29.94 -23.95
N SER A 128 2.94 30.15 -23.98
CA SER A 128 2.38 31.41 -24.48
C SER A 128 2.70 32.60 -23.59
N VAL A 129 2.96 32.36 -22.29
CA VAL A 129 3.43 33.41 -21.36
C VAL A 129 4.94 33.64 -21.51
N ASN A 130 5.70 32.54 -21.63
CA ASN A 130 7.14 32.59 -21.82
C ASN A 130 7.60 31.32 -22.55
N GLU A 131 8.25 31.50 -23.71
CA GLU A 131 8.76 30.38 -24.51
C GLU A 131 9.76 29.52 -23.75
N ALA A 132 10.56 30.10 -22.84
CA ALA A 132 11.49 29.38 -21.96
C ALA A 132 10.85 28.85 -20.65
N ALA A 133 9.54 28.64 -20.60
CA ALA A 133 8.86 28.21 -19.38
C ALA A 133 9.43 26.90 -18.81
N GLU A 134 9.66 25.90 -19.67
CA GLU A 134 10.17 24.59 -19.24
C GLU A 134 11.57 24.67 -18.65
N GLU A 135 12.45 25.47 -19.25
CA GLU A 135 13.79 25.75 -18.72
C GLU A 135 13.73 26.49 -17.38
N ASN A 136 12.80 27.45 -17.25
CA ASN A 136 12.60 28.19 -16.02
C ASN A 136 12.12 27.27 -14.91
N PHE A 137 11.21 26.34 -15.20
CA PHE A 137 10.76 25.33 -14.25
C PHE A 137 11.85 24.33 -13.90
N ALA A 138 12.66 23.89 -14.87
CA ALA A 138 13.81 23.02 -14.59
C ALA A 138 14.80 23.72 -13.64
N ARG A 139 15.12 25.00 -13.88
CA ARG A 139 15.96 25.81 -12.97
C ARG A 139 15.34 26.01 -11.59
N PHE A 140 14.03 26.17 -11.51
CA PHE A 140 13.34 26.22 -10.23
C PHE A 140 13.48 24.88 -9.48
N CYS A 141 13.26 23.75 -10.15
CA CYS A 141 13.45 22.42 -9.55
C CYS A 141 14.88 22.20 -9.04
N GLU A 142 15.91 22.69 -9.77
CA GLU A 142 17.29 22.61 -9.30
C GLU A 142 17.53 23.42 -8.03
N LYS A 143 16.95 24.63 -7.94
CA LYS A 143 17.03 25.45 -6.73
C LYS A 143 16.30 24.79 -5.57
N ALA A 144 15.08 24.29 -5.82
CA ALA A 144 14.30 23.54 -4.83
C ALA A 144 15.05 22.29 -4.36
N ALA A 145 15.72 21.57 -5.29
CA ALA A 145 16.53 20.40 -4.97
C ALA A 145 17.73 20.73 -4.06
N ARG A 146 18.39 21.86 -4.29
CA ARG A 146 19.50 22.33 -3.45
C ARG A 146 19.03 22.76 -2.07
N ALA A 147 17.90 23.46 -2.00
CA ALA A 147 17.30 23.83 -0.71
C ALA A 147 16.85 22.61 0.08
N ASP A 148 16.19 21.65 -0.58
CA ASP A 148 15.76 20.39 0.02
C ASP A 148 16.96 19.58 0.57
N ALA A 149 18.08 19.53 -0.17
CA ALA A 149 19.30 18.87 0.29
C ALA A 149 19.92 19.58 1.50
N TYR A 150 19.90 20.92 1.53
CA TYR A 150 20.35 21.68 2.69
C TYR A 150 19.50 21.40 3.93
N PHE A 151 18.17 21.42 3.78
CA PHE A 151 17.28 21.10 4.91
C PHE A 151 17.41 19.64 5.33
N ALA A 152 17.60 18.71 4.40
CA ALA A 152 17.82 17.29 4.73
C ALA A 152 19.12 17.11 5.55
N GLN A 153 20.21 17.79 5.18
CA GLN A 153 21.44 17.76 5.97
C GLN A 153 21.23 18.34 7.37
N ARG A 154 20.58 19.50 7.48
CA ARG A 154 20.31 20.13 8.78
C ARG A 154 19.37 19.29 9.63
N ALA A 155 18.44 18.58 9.00
CA ALA A 155 17.55 17.63 9.67
C ALA A 155 18.30 16.40 10.21
N GLU A 156 19.26 15.88 9.47
CA GLU A 156 20.13 14.79 9.92
C GLU A 156 20.95 15.22 11.13
N GLU A 157 21.62 16.39 11.07
CA GLU A 157 22.36 16.98 12.20
C GLU A 157 21.45 17.17 13.43
N LEU A 158 20.23 17.69 13.26
CA LEU A 158 19.24 17.83 14.34
C LEU A 158 18.89 16.47 14.98
N LEU A 159 18.67 15.45 14.16
CA LEU A 159 18.29 14.12 14.67
C LEU A 159 19.49 13.44 15.37
N GLU A 160 20.71 13.62 14.87
CA GLU A 160 21.95 13.14 15.51
C GLU A 160 22.16 13.84 16.87
N ASP A 161 22.05 15.18 16.92
CA ASP A 161 22.20 15.96 18.15
C ASP A 161 21.10 15.65 19.18
N ALA A 162 19.90 15.33 18.72
CA ALA A 162 18.77 14.97 19.59
C ALA A 162 18.79 13.51 20.03
N GLU A 163 19.65 12.65 19.46
CA GLU A 163 19.69 11.23 19.79
C GLU A 163 20.14 11.00 21.23
N VAL A 164 19.35 10.23 21.97
CA VAL A 164 19.55 9.97 23.39
C VAL A 164 20.16 8.59 23.57
N LEU A 165 21.40 8.53 24.04
CA LEU A 165 22.15 7.29 24.22
C LEU A 165 21.83 6.56 25.53
N LEU A 166 21.64 7.26 26.65
CA LEU A 166 21.37 6.66 27.97
C LEU A 166 20.76 7.66 28.97
N PRO A 167 19.47 7.93 28.96
CA PRO A 167 18.85 8.74 30.02
C PRO A 167 18.46 7.90 31.25
N PRO A 168 18.43 8.49 32.45
CA PRO A 168 18.20 7.78 33.72
C PRO A 168 16.75 7.27 33.89
N ALA A 169 15.78 7.75 33.14
CA ALA A 169 14.39 7.28 33.24
C ALA A 169 13.67 7.42 31.90
N LEU A 170 13.65 6.34 31.11
CA LEU A 170 12.88 6.28 29.87
C LEU A 170 11.53 5.57 30.06
N PRO A 171 10.49 5.95 29.30
CA PRO A 171 9.30 5.13 29.11
C PRO A 171 9.66 3.71 28.67
N ALA A 172 8.84 2.73 29.05
CA ALA A 172 9.10 1.32 28.73
C ALA A 172 9.29 1.09 27.22
N GLY A 173 8.46 1.73 26.37
CA GLY A 173 8.56 1.65 24.92
C GLY A 173 9.87 2.24 24.37
N ALA A 174 10.27 3.42 24.86
CA ALA A 174 11.53 4.05 24.44
C ALA A 174 12.75 3.22 24.87
N ARG A 175 12.70 2.62 26.06
CA ARG A 175 13.75 1.70 26.53
C ARG A 175 13.85 0.46 25.66
N TYR A 176 12.72 -0.12 25.27
CA TYR A 176 12.68 -1.25 24.37
C TYR A 176 13.22 -0.89 22.97
N ALA A 177 12.87 0.29 22.45
CA ALA A 177 13.40 0.78 21.19
C ALA A 177 14.92 0.85 21.18
N LEU A 178 15.54 1.46 22.23
CA LEU A 178 17.00 1.50 22.37
C LEU A 178 17.63 0.11 22.48
N GLN A 179 17.02 -0.80 23.24
CA GLN A 179 17.52 -2.18 23.38
C GLN A 179 17.47 -2.95 22.05
N SER A 180 16.54 -2.58 21.18
CA SER A 180 16.38 -3.14 19.83
C SER A 180 17.22 -2.44 18.77
N GLY A 181 18.08 -1.48 19.16
CA GLY A 181 18.92 -0.71 18.24
C GLY A 181 18.17 0.38 17.46
N GLN A 182 16.97 0.74 17.91
CA GLN A 182 16.18 1.82 17.31
C GLN A 182 16.56 3.16 17.99
N PRO A 183 16.66 4.26 17.24
CA PRO A 183 16.98 5.56 17.81
C PRO A 183 15.83 6.12 18.65
N VAL A 184 16.18 6.90 19.65
CA VAL A 184 15.26 7.66 20.52
C VAL A 184 15.76 9.10 20.56
N TRP A 185 14.87 10.06 20.36
CA TRP A 185 15.25 11.47 20.27
C TRP A 185 14.70 12.27 21.43
N GLY A 186 15.51 13.20 21.98
CA GLY A 186 15.11 14.16 22.99
C GLY A 186 14.13 15.19 22.41
N LEU A 187 13.00 15.40 23.07
CA LEU A 187 11.99 16.34 22.61
C LEU A 187 12.44 17.79 22.72
N GLU A 188 13.27 18.15 23.70
CA GLU A 188 13.74 19.53 23.91
C GLU A 188 14.41 20.08 22.64
N GLY A 189 15.41 19.36 22.09
CA GLY A 189 16.08 19.78 20.88
C GLY A 189 15.17 19.84 19.66
N LEU A 190 14.19 18.91 19.57
CA LEU A 190 13.21 18.93 18.47
C LEU A 190 12.21 20.09 18.58
N GLN A 191 11.80 20.46 19.80
CA GLN A 191 10.85 21.55 20.05
C GLN A 191 11.48 22.92 19.86
N GLU A 192 12.78 23.07 20.12
CA GLU A 192 13.55 24.32 19.94
C GLU A 192 14.06 24.51 18.49
N ALA A 193 13.98 23.49 17.65
CA ALA A 193 14.45 23.52 16.28
C ALA A 193 13.66 24.50 15.41
N ASP A 194 14.35 25.06 14.38
CA ASP A 194 13.68 25.82 13.33
C ASP A 194 12.54 24.97 12.71
N PRO A 195 11.34 25.54 12.54
CA PRO A 195 10.17 24.79 12.06
C PRO A 195 10.39 24.08 10.71
N LEU A 196 11.17 24.65 9.79
CA LEU A 196 11.48 24.03 8.48
C LEU A 196 12.46 22.86 8.62
N ILE A 197 13.42 22.98 9.55
CA ILE A 197 14.37 21.90 9.84
C ILE A 197 13.65 20.76 10.53
N LEU A 198 12.79 21.04 11.51
CA LEU A 198 11.94 20.04 12.17
C LEU A 198 11.05 19.32 11.14
N GLU A 199 10.40 20.05 10.23
CA GLU A 199 9.56 19.46 9.17
C GLU A 199 10.39 18.52 8.28
N ALA A 200 11.59 18.91 7.88
CA ALA A 200 12.49 18.05 7.11
C ALA A 200 12.94 16.81 7.90
N ALA A 201 13.20 16.95 9.21
CA ALA A 201 13.52 15.83 10.09
C ALA A 201 12.35 14.84 10.21
N LEU A 202 11.15 15.34 10.45
CA LEU A 202 9.96 14.50 10.51
C LEU A 202 9.65 13.82 9.17
N HIS A 203 9.90 14.51 8.04
CA HIS A 203 9.80 13.92 6.72
C HIS A 203 10.78 12.75 6.54
N SER A 204 12.04 12.89 6.98
CA SER A 204 13.05 11.82 6.89
C SER A 204 12.69 10.60 7.75
N LEU A 205 12.01 10.80 8.89
CA LEU A 205 11.52 9.72 9.75
C LEU A 205 10.32 8.98 9.16
N VAL A 206 9.45 9.67 8.42
CA VAL A 206 8.24 9.08 7.80
C VAL A 206 8.56 8.35 6.50
N ALA A 207 9.44 8.92 5.66
CA ALA A 207 9.70 8.46 4.30
C ALA A 207 10.12 6.97 4.17
N PRO A 208 10.91 6.38 5.08
CA PRO A 208 11.25 4.95 5.04
C PRO A 208 10.05 4.02 5.34
N VAL A 209 9.05 4.52 6.08
CA VAL A 209 7.92 3.73 6.57
C VAL A 209 6.75 3.77 5.59
N ARG A 210 6.52 4.92 4.96
CA ARG A 210 5.41 5.16 4.03
C ARG A 210 5.63 6.44 3.24
N ASP A 211 4.75 6.69 2.25
CA ASP A 211 4.69 7.99 1.58
C ASP A 211 4.53 9.11 2.62
N ALA A 212 5.49 10.04 2.63
CA ALA A 212 5.53 11.16 3.57
C ALA A 212 4.53 12.25 3.14
N GLU A 213 3.22 11.92 3.28
CA GLU A 213 2.15 12.87 3.04
C GLU A 213 2.13 13.94 4.15
N GLU A 214 1.84 15.18 3.78
CA GLU A 214 1.74 16.34 4.67
C GLU A 214 0.94 16.10 5.95
N LYS A 215 -0.13 15.31 5.88
CA LYS A 215 -0.95 15.00 7.04
C LYS A 215 -0.19 14.27 8.16
N TYR A 216 0.77 13.38 7.80
CA TYR A 216 1.56 12.64 8.79
C TYR A 216 2.65 13.51 9.39
N ILE A 217 3.27 14.35 8.57
CA ILE A 217 4.26 15.34 9.05
C ILE A 217 3.60 16.26 10.09
N ARG A 218 2.41 16.77 9.79
CA ARG A 218 1.63 17.60 10.71
C ARG A 218 1.25 16.88 12.01
N LEU A 219 0.82 15.62 11.92
CA LEU A 219 0.50 14.82 13.11
C LEU A 219 1.73 14.59 13.99
N LEU A 220 2.88 14.27 13.39
CA LEU A 220 4.13 14.10 14.14
C LEU A 220 4.62 15.41 14.73
N ARG A 221 4.51 16.52 14.02
CA ARG A 221 4.82 17.85 14.55
C ARG A 221 3.97 18.17 15.79
N THR A 222 2.65 17.92 15.72
CA THR A 222 1.77 18.08 16.87
C THR A 222 2.17 17.17 18.04
N LEU A 223 2.59 15.92 17.75
CA LEU A 223 3.09 14.99 18.78
C LEU A 223 4.35 15.50 19.46
N VAL A 224 5.31 16.06 18.71
CA VAL A 224 6.51 16.69 19.25
C VAL A 224 6.15 17.91 20.10
N GLU A 225 5.28 18.81 19.61
CA GLU A 225 4.83 20.00 20.32
C GLU A 225 4.10 19.65 21.63
N GLN A 226 3.27 18.62 21.66
CA GLN A 226 2.55 18.16 22.84
C GLN A 226 3.44 17.41 23.83
N GLY A 227 4.51 16.80 23.38
CA GLY A 227 5.46 16.03 24.19
C GLY A 227 4.90 14.73 24.77
N SER A 228 3.68 14.34 24.39
CA SER A 228 3.06 13.09 24.86
C SER A 228 2.00 12.58 23.89
N GLY A 229 1.87 11.24 23.81
CA GLY A 229 0.88 10.59 22.95
C GLY A 229 1.48 9.64 21.94
N ALA A 230 0.71 9.28 20.92
CA ALA A 230 1.17 8.40 19.85
C ALA A 230 0.48 8.71 18.51
N VAL A 231 1.20 8.56 17.41
CA VAL A 231 0.71 8.72 16.03
C VAL A 231 0.97 7.43 15.26
N GLN A 232 -0.09 6.79 14.77
CA GLN A 232 0.00 5.60 13.95
C GLN A 232 0.30 5.98 12.49
N LEU A 233 1.42 5.49 11.94
CA LEU A 233 1.79 5.70 10.54
C LEU A 233 1.27 4.58 9.65
N THR A 234 1.48 3.32 10.06
CA THR A 234 1.01 2.11 9.36
C THR A 234 0.39 1.15 10.37
N GLY A 235 -0.08 -0.01 9.91
CA GLY A 235 -0.59 -1.06 10.81
C GLY A 235 0.45 -1.55 11.82
N SER A 236 1.73 -1.44 11.49
CA SER A 236 2.84 -1.98 12.29
C SER A 236 3.77 -0.93 12.88
N VAL A 237 3.71 0.33 12.46
CA VAL A 237 4.63 1.38 12.91
C VAL A 237 3.87 2.56 13.48
N ARG A 238 4.26 2.98 14.68
CA ARG A 238 3.80 4.21 15.31
C ARG A 238 4.95 5.00 15.92
N PHE A 239 4.79 6.31 15.98
CA PHE A 239 5.64 7.18 16.79
C PHE A 239 4.96 7.49 18.11
N CYS A 240 5.72 7.46 19.18
CA CYS A 240 5.29 7.74 20.53
C CYS A 240 6.12 8.87 21.12
N ALA A 241 5.52 9.72 21.93
CA ALA A 241 6.19 10.74 22.71
C ALA A 241 5.81 10.62 24.18
N GLY A 242 6.75 10.86 25.09
CA GLY A 242 6.54 10.82 26.51
C GLY A 242 7.87 10.83 27.29
N GLY A 243 7.85 11.32 28.53
CA GLY A 243 9.07 11.38 29.36
C GLY A 243 10.21 12.19 28.75
N GLY A 244 9.89 13.22 27.94
CA GLY A 244 10.86 14.09 27.28
C GLY A 244 11.50 13.49 26.03
N VAL A 245 11.01 12.36 25.51
CA VAL A 245 11.58 11.71 24.33
C VAL A 245 10.52 11.33 23.29
N LEU A 246 10.96 11.25 22.01
CA LEU A 246 10.26 10.70 20.86
C LEU A 246 10.91 9.37 20.47
N TRP A 247 10.13 8.35 20.17
CA TRP A 247 10.65 7.08 19.67
C TRP A 247 9.68 6.44 18.67
N MET A 248 10.20 5.54 17.87
CA MET A 248 9.42 4.70 16.98
C MET A 248 9.16 3.34 17.63
N GLU A 249 7.94 2.86 17.58
CA GLU A 249 7.60 1.48 17.92
C GLU A 249 7.19 0.74 16.65
N GLU A 250 7.95 -0.28 16.33
CA GLU A 250 7.45 -1.33 15.48
C GLU A 250 6.54 -2.21 16.35
N MET A 251 5.26 -1.92 16.25
CA MET A 251 4.32 -2.92 16.75
C MET A 251 4.61 -4.18 15.95
N PRO A 252 4.84 -5.32 16.61
CA PRO A 252 4.82 -6.55 15.85
C PRO A 252 3.54 -6.44 15.05
N THR A 253 3.68 -6.37 13.75
CA THR A 253 2.57 -6.70 12.83
C THR A 253 2.10 -7.95 13.46
N ALA A 254 0.91 -7.93 14.11
CA ALA A 254 0.42 -9.09 14.82
C ALA A 254 0.79 -10.20 13.90
N ALA A 255 1.88 -10.88 14.26
CA ALA A 255 2.63 -11.72 13.32
C ALA A 255 1.53 -12.54 12.77
N ALA A 256 1.27 -12.36 11.48
CA ALA A 256 0.11 -12.98 10.88
C ALA A 256 0.19 -14.32 11.52
N PRO A 257 -0.63 -14.56 12.58
CA PRO A 257 -0.27 -15.44 13.71
C PRO A 257 0.15 -16.69 13.01
N ASP A 258 1.44 -17.06 13.13
CA ASP A 258 2.12 -18.05 12.29
C ASP A 258 1.07 -18.72 11.47
N ASP A 259 0.81 -18.12 10.29
CA ASP A 259 -0.43 -18.42 9.59
C ASP A 259 -0.27 -19.91 9.34
N PRO A 260 -0.78 -20.78 10.25
CA PRO A 260 -0.50 -22.18 10.15
C PRO A 260 -1.19 -22.54 8.86
N ALA A 261 -0.40 -22.39 7.80
CA ALA A 261 -0.65 -22.62 6.43
C ALA A 261 -2.08 -22.21 6.07
N ALA A 262 -2.26 -20.98 5.58
CA ALA A 262 -3.49 -20.58 4.92
C ALA A 262 -3.97 -21.77 4.11
N ALA A 263 -4.93 -22.54 4.64
CA ALA A 263 -5.26 -23.84 4.09
C ALA A 263 -5.95 -23.57 2.74
N VAL A 264 -5.24 -23.81 1.66
CA VAL A 264 -5.86 -23.78 0.33
C VAL A 264 -6.76 -24.98 0.23
N LEU A 265 -8.03 -24.73 0.16
CA LEU A 265 -9.06 -25.74 0.00
C LEU A 265 -9.41 -25.85 -1.48
N PRO A 266 -8.90 -26.87 -2.20
CA PRO A 266 -9.28 -27.08 -3.59
C PRO A 266 -10.78 -27.42 -3.67
N LEU A 267 -11.45 -26.92 -4.70
CA LEU A 267 -12.84 -27.27 -4.98
C LEU A 267 -12.93 -28.35 -6.06
N PRO A 268 -13.87 -29.30 -5.95
CA PRO A 268 -14.82 -29.50 -4.86
C PRO A 268 -14.14 -29.98 -3.58
N PHE A 269 -14.68 -29.59 -2.42
CA PHE A 269 -14.24 -30.17 -1.15
C PHE A 269 -14.56 -31.65 -1.12
N ASP A 270 -13.65 -32.46 -0.58
CA ASP A 270 -13.98 -33.84 -0.22
C ASP A 270 -14.83 -33.81 1.08
N LEU A 271 -16.13 -33.86 0.90
CA LEU A 271 -17.13 -33.83 1.97
C LEU A 271 -17.77 -35.23 2.17
N ALA A 272 -17.03 -36.32 1.94
CA ALA A 272 -17.45 -37.67 2.30
C ALA A 272 -17.75 -37.82 3.82
N GLY A 273 -17.32 -36.81 4.61
CA GLY A 273 -17.63 -36.60 6.03
C GLY A 273 -17.57 -35.12 6.38
N PRO A 274 -17.92 -34.73 7.63
CA PRO A 274 -17.74 -33.36 8.08
C PRO A 274 -16.24 -33.02 8.06
N LEU A 275 -15.90 -31.95 7.36
CA LEU A 275 -14.52 -31.38 7.33
C LEU A 275 -14.34 -30.57 8.61
N GLU A 276 -13.42 -30.99 9.48
CA GLU A 276 -13.04 -30.22 10.67
C GLU A 276 -11.61 -29.72 10.53
N ILE A 277 -11.42 -28.41 10.66
CA ILE A 277 -10.11 -27.76 10.51
C ILE A 277 -9.85 -26.93 11.77
N ALA A 278 -8.78 -27.27 12.47
CA ALA A 278 -8.28 -26.43 13.56
C ALA A 278 -7.64 -25.16 12.98
N LEU A 279 -8.03 -24.00 13.50
CA LEU A 279 -7.59 -22.71 13.07
C LEU A 279 -6.78 -22.01 14.17
N PRO A 280 -5.92 -21.04 13.80
CA PRO A 280 -5.18 -20.23 14.77
C PRO A 280 -6.10 -19.54 15.77
N GLY A 281 -5.59 -19.32 16.98
CA GLY A 281 -6.33 -18.64 18.04
C GLY A 281 -7.43 -19.51 18.67
N GLY A 282 -7.33 -20.85 18.54
CA GLY A 282 -8.24 -21.79 19.20
C GLY A 282 -9.62 -21.89 18.52
N TRP A 283 -9.71 -21.59 17.24
CA TRP A 283 -10.94 -21.78 16.47
C TRP A 283 -10.98 -23.18 15.83
N MET A 284 -12.16 -23.79 15.81
CA MET A 284 -12.46 -25.00 15.03
C MET A 284 -13.49 -24.63 13.97
N LEU A 285 -13.16 -24.84 12.70
CA LEU A 285 -14.09 -24.72 11.58
C LEU A 285 -14.67 -26.09 11.26
N ALA A 286 -15.98 -26.19 11.22
CA ALA A 286 -16.70 -27.35 10.72
C ALA A 286 -17.39 -26.96 9.39
N ALA A 287 -17.16 -27.74 8.34
CA ALA A 287 -17.90 -27.64 7.09
C ALA A 287 -18.56 -28.96 6.74
N ARG A 288 -19.82 -28.91 6.33
CA ARG A 288 -20.56 -30.09 5.91
C ARG A 288 -21.48 -29.80 4.73
N GLN A 289 -21.69 -30.78 3.91
CA GLN A 289 -22.71 -30.75 2.87
C GLN A 289 -24.01 -31.29 3.39
N ILE A 290 -25.10 -30.58 3.20
CA ILE A 290 -26.44 -31.01 3.50
C ILE A 290 -27.26 -31.15 2.21
N PRO A 291 -28.10 -32.19 2.08
CA PRO A 291 -28.98 -32.34 0.92
C PRO A 291 -29.88 -31.10 0.78
N GLY A 292 -29.99 -30.59 -0.43
CA GLY A 292 -30.94 -29.53 -0.76
C GLY A 292 -32.38 -30.06 -0.75
N GLY A 293 -33.34 -29.17 -0.81
CA GLY A 293 -34.77 -29.48 -0.72
C GLY A 293 -35.38 -28.99 0.60
N PHE A 294 -34.89 -27.88 1.08
CA PHE A 294 -35.39 -27.22 2.29
C PHE A 294 -36.79 -26.64 2.03
N GLN A 295 -37.82 -27.47 2.22
CA GLN A 295 -39.17 -26.99 2.42
C GLN A 295 -39.29 -26.35 3.80
N GLU A 296 -40.00 -25.24 3.88
CA GLU A 296 -40.44 -24.47 5.04
C GLU A 296 -41.12 -25.31 6.14
N LYS A 297 -40.42 -26.26 6.78
CA LYS A 297 -40.95 -27.00 7.94
C LYS A 297 -39.89 -27.15 9.02
N THR A 298 -39.37 -26.02 9.52
CA THR A 298 -38.79 -25.99 10.84
C THR A 298 -39.14 -24.66 11.53
N GLN A 299 -40.27 -24.64 12.21
CA GLN A 299 -40.52 -23.76 13.33
C GLN A 299 -39.35 -23.98 14.30
N GLY A 300 -38.40 -23.01 14.35
CA GLY A 300 -37.30 -23.04 15.31
C GLY A 300 -35.88 -22.77 14.79
N VAL A 301 -35.65 -22.68 13.47
CA VAL A 301 -34.31 -22.31 12.96
C VAL A 301 -34.12 -20.79 13.08
N HIS A 302 -33.22 -20.38 13.95
CA HIS A 302 -32.87 -18.96 14.09
C HIS A 302 -32.33 -18.40 12.76
N LYS A 303 -32.71 -17.16 12.41
CA LYS A 303 -32.16 -16.40 11.24
C LYS A 303 -30.63 -16.41 11.16
N LYS A 304 -29.92 -16.73 12.23
CA LYS A 304 -28.45 -16.86 12.28
C LYS A 304 -27.94 -18.07 11.50
N ASP A 305 -28.68 -19.17 11.47
CA ASP A 305 -28.23 -20.43 10.85
C ASP A 305 -28.25 -20.36 9.32
N LEU A 306 -29.19 -19.60 8.76
CA LEU A 306 -29.31 -19.41 7.30
C LEU A 306 -28.15 -18.60 6.67
N LYS A 307 -27.46 -17.76 7.43
CA LYS A 307 -26.33 -16.96 6.92
C LYS A 307 -25.07 -17.82 6.69
N ASN A 308 -24.97 -18.94 7.37
CA ASN A 308 -23.85 -19.86 7.29
C ASN A 308 -24.07 -20.98 6.26
N GLN A 309 -25.07 -20.82 5.39
CA GLN A 309 -25.40 -21.77 4.33
C GLN A 309 -25.26 -21.13 2.96
N ALA A 310 -24.69 -21.87 2.01
CA ALA A 310 -24.52 -21.43 0.63
C ALA A 310 -24.86 -22.57 -0.35
N ASP A 311 -25.28 -22.21 -1.54
CA ASP A 311 -25.43 -23.11 -2.66
C ASP A 311 -24.05 -23.62 -3.11
N TYR A 312 -23.76 -24.88 -2.88
CA TYR A 312 -22.45 -25.44 -3.14
C TYR A 312 -22.13 -25.50 -4.64
N ALA A 313 -23.13 -25.71 -5.48
CA ALA A 313 -22.96 -25.71 -6.94
C ALA A 313 -22.51 -24.33 -7.44
N LYS A 314 -23.08 -23.24 -6.88
CA LYS A 314 -22.64 -21.87 -7.22
C LYS A 314 -21.20 -21.61 -6.79
N ILE A 315 -20.78 -22.10 -5.63
CA ILE A 315 -19.40 -21.95 -5.15
C ILE A 315 -18.44 -22.64 -6.12
N ILE A 316 -18.69 -23.88 -6.49
CA ILE A 316 -17.82 -24.63 -7.43
C ILE A 316 -17.79 -23.97 -8.81
N MET A 317 -18.92 -23.41 -9.27
CA MET A 317 -19.01 -22.74 -10.57
C MET A 317 -18.21 -21.41 -10.61
N LEU A 318 -18.19 -20.69 -9.49
CA LEU A 318 -17.56 -19.35 -9.41
C LEU A 318 -16.08 -19.41 -9.02
N TYR A 319 -15.66 -20.41 -8.26
CA TYR A 319 -14.31 -20.48 -7.70
C TYR A 319 -13.66 -21.85 -7.96
N SER A 320 -12.39 -21.86 -8.28
CA SER A 320 -11.59 -23.08 -8.46
C SER A 320 -10.92 -23.54 -7.16
N ALA A 321 -10.65 -22.63 -6.27
CA ALA A 321 -10.10 -22.88 -4.94
C ALA A 321 -10.46 -21.74 -3.99
N LEU A 322 -10.59 -22.04 -2.71
CA LEU A 322 -10.79 -21.06 -1.65
C LEU A 322 -9.67 -21.18 -0.62
N THR A 323 -9.28 -20.07 -0.05
CA THR A 323 -8.25 -20.02 0.99
C THR A 323 -8.92 -19.67 2.32
N LEU A 324 -8.75 -20.53 3.30
CA LEU A 324 -9.14 -20.30 4.68
C LEU A 324 -8.00 -19.54 5.38
N ARG A 325 -8.26 -18.34 5.84
CA ARG A 325 -7.25 -17.45 6.42
C ARG A 325 -7.89 -16.34 7.27
N CYS A 326 -7.07 -15.53 7.91
CA CYS A 326 -7.50 -14.26 8.47
C CYS A 326 -7.52 -13.15 7.39
N ARG A 327 -8.04 -11.96 7.73
CA ARG A 327 -8.13 -10.84 6.80
C ARG A 327 -6.76 -10.37 6.31
N GLN A 328 -6.72 -9.88 5.08
CA GLN A 328 -5.55 -9.26 4.48
C GLN A 328 -5.87 -7.83 3.97
N PRO A 329 -4.87 -6.95 3.85
CA PRO A 329 -5.06 -5.65 3.22
C PRO A 329 -5.60 -5.79 1.79
N GLY A 330 -6.62 -4.99 1.44
CA GLY A 330 -7.24 -5.04 0.12
C GLY A 330 -8.41 -6.03 0.00
N ASP A 331 -8.72 -6.80 1.05
CA ASP A 331 -9.88 -7.68 1.05
C ASP A 331 -11.20 -6.92 0.87
N THR A 332 -12.06 -7.50 0.05
CA THR A 332 -13.39 -6.96 -0.23
C THR A 332 -14.46 -8.00 0.09
N PHE A 333 -15.58 -7.54 0.62
CA PHE A 333 -16.71 -8.38 0.99
C PHE A 333 -18.02 -7.77 0.47
N ARG A 334 -18.94 -8.62 0.03
CA ARG A 334 -20.31 -8.25 -0.34
C ARG A 334 -21.26 -8.88 0.67
N PRO A 335 -21.67 -8.16 1.73
CA PRO A 335 -22.56 -8.71 2.73
C PRO A 335 -23.94 -9.03 2.16
N ALA A 336 -24.52 -10.15 2.57
CA ALA A 336 -25.84 -10.57 2.12
C ALA A 336 -26.90 -9.48 2.38
N GLY A 337 -27.77 -9.26 1.38
CA GLY A 337 -28.90 -8.32 1.45
C GLY A 337 -28.54 -6.84 1.22
N ARG A 338 -27.28 -6.49 0.93
CA ARG A 338 -26.89 -5.10 0.63
C ARG A 338 -26.37 -4.88 -0.80
N GLY A 339 -26.09 -5.95 -1.56
CA GLY A 339 -25.71 -5.91 -2.98
C GLY A 339 -24.43 -5.13 -3.35
N ILE A 340 -23.85 -4.38 -2.44
CA ILE A 340 -22.70 -3.49 -2.69
C ILE A 340 -21.43 -4.12 -2.13
N ARG A 341 -20.41 -4.22 -2.98
CA ARG A 341 -19.06 -4.66 -2.60
C ARG A 341 -18.35 -3.53 -1.82
N LYS A 342 -17.79 -3.86 -0.65
CA LYS A 342 -17.08 -2.93 0.23
C LYS A 342 -15.71 -3.49 0.61
N GLU A 343 -14.78 -2.62 0.98
CA GLU A 343 -13.58 -3.06 1.69
C GLU A 343 -13.98 -3.77 2.98
N LEU A 344 -13.41 -4.95 3.23
CA LEU A 344 -13.71 -5.77 4.40
C LEU A 344 -13.52 -4.99 5.71
N ARG A 345 -12.46 -4.18 5.80
CA ARG A 345 -12.18 -3.33 6.96
C ARG A 345 -13.32 -2.35 7.25
N LYS A 346 -13.84 -1.69 6.22
CA LYS A 346 -14.97 -0.73 6.38
C LYS A 346 -16.23 -1.46 6.84
N TRP A 347 -16.49 -2.63 6.24
CA TRP A 347 -17.63 -3.45 6.64
C TRP A 347 -17.51 -3.94 8.09
N MET A 348 -16.32 -4.40 8.54
CA MET A 348 -16.09 -4.81 9.93
C MET A 348 -16.31 -3.67 10.93
N ASN A 349 -15.97 -2.43 10.57
CA ASN A 349 -16.28 -1.25 11.37
C ASN A 349 -17.79 -1.03 11.51
N GLU A 350 -18.52 -1.11 10.39
CA GLU A 350 -20.00 -0.96 10.37
C GLU A 350 -20.71 -2.11 11.10
N ALA A 351 -20.13 -3.31 11.08
CA ALA A 351 -20.64 -4.49 11.78
C ALA A 351 -20.33 -4.48 13.29
N GLY A 352 -19.56 -3.50 13.78
CA GLY A 352 -19.21 -3.35 15.19
C GLY A 352 -18.22 -4.39 15.70
N ILE A 353 -17.43 -5.04 14.82
CA ILE A 353 -16.42 -6.02 15.23
C ILE A 353 -15.27 -5.29 15.92
N PRO A 354 -14.93 -5.66 17.18
CA PRO A 354 -13.85 -5.03 17.92
C PRO A 354 -12.50 -5.10 17.16
N PRO A 355 -11.67 -4.05 17.21
CA PRO A 355 -10.40 -4.00 16.48
C PRO A 355 -9.49 -5.21 16.75
N GLU A 356 -9.44 -5.67 18.02
CA GLU A 356 -8.61 -6.77 18.49
C GLU A 356 -9.05 -8.14 17.95
N GLU A 357 -10.31 -8.28 17.52
CA GLU A 357 -10.86 -9.52 16.98
C GLU A 357 -10.69 -9.62 15.46
N ARG A 358 -10.58 -8.48 14.75
CA ARG A 358 -10.63 -8.42 13.28
C ARG A 358 -9.52 -9.21 12.60
N ASP A 359 -8.33 -9.24 13.20
CA ASP A 359 -7.16 -9.93 12.66
C ASP A 359 -7.10 -11.41 13.02
N ARG A 360 -8.04 -11.86 13.90
CA ARG A 360 -8.14 -13.25 14.35
C ARG A 360 -9.37 -13.96 13.80
N LEU A 361 -10.26 -13.21 13.12
CA LEU A 361 -11.52 -13.76 12.64
C LEU A 361 -11.28 -14.60 11.39
N PRO A 362 -11.65 -15.90 11.39
CA PRO A 362 -11.51 -16.75 10.22
C PRO A 362 -12.42 -16.31 9.09
N LEU A 363 -11.92 -16.37 7.87
CA LEU A 363 -12.66 -16.11 6.66
C LEU A 363 -12.23 -17.04 5.52
N LEU A 364 -13.11 -17.22 4.56
CA LEU A 364 -12.87 -17.95 3.33
C LEU A 364 -12.81 -16.97 2.17
N ALA A 365 -11.74 -16.99 1.37
CA ALA A 365 -11.54 -16.04 0.28
C ALA A 365 -11.01 -16.68 -1.00
N ALA A 366 -11.37 -16.09 -2.14
CA ALA A 366 -10.75 -16.31 -3.44
C ALA A 366 -9.89 -15.08 -3.77
N GLY A 367 -8.57 -15.16 -3.59
CA GLY A 367 -7.69 -14.00 -3.67
C GLY A 367 -8.10 -12.92 -2.66
N SER A 368 -8.44 -11.71 -3.13
CA SER A 368 -8.92 -10.60 -2.29
C SER A 368 -10.45 -10.55 -2.13
N GLU A 369 -11.19 -11.45 -2.77
CA GLU A 369 -12.64 -11.54 -2.63
C GLU A 369 -13.02 -12.48 -1.51
N VAL A 370 -13.66 -11.95 -0.45
CA VAL A 370 -14.09 -12.73 0.70
C VAL A 370 -15.46 -13.35 0.42
N VAL A 371 -15.52 -14.67 0.52
CA VAL A 371 -16.69 -15.50 0.22
C VAL A 371 -17.51 -15.79 1.46
N TRP A 372 -16.84 -15.95 2.61
CA TRP A 372 -17.47 -16.20 3.90
C TRP A 372 -16.65 -15.57 5.03
N VAL A 373 -17.34 -15.06 6.05
CA VAL A 373 -16.74 -14.51 7.27
C VAL A 373 -17.39 -15.15 8.48
N CYS A 374 -16.59 -15.61 9.43
CA CYS A 374 -17.07 -16.17 10.70
C CYS A 374 -18.00 -15.18 11.41
N GLY A 375 -19.17 -15.63 11.84
CA GLY A 375 -20.19 -14.80 12.49
C GLY A 375 -21.02 -13.89 11.57
N ALA A 376 -20.58 -13.65 10.34
CA ALA A 376 -21.30 -12.86 9.35
C ALA A 376 -22.02 -13.70 8.29
N GLY A 377 -21.39 -14.83 7.91
CA GLY A 377 -21.93 -15.76 6.91
C GLY A 377 -21.37 -15.55 5.51
N PHE A 378 -22.04 -16.14 4.52
CA PHE A 378 -21.62 -16.09 3.12
C PHE A 378 -21.94 -14.74 2.44
N ALA A 379 -21.17 -14.46 1.41
CA ALA A 379 -21.36 -13.27 0.56
C ALA A 379 -22.70 -13.31 -0.19
N ASP A 380 -23.17 -12.12 -0.58
CA ASP A 380 -24.41 -11.94 -1.34
C ASP A 380 -24.38 -12.71 -2.67
N GLY A 381 -25.50 -13.31 -3.05
CA GLY A 381 -25.63 -14.13 -4.24
C GLY A 381 -25.31 -15.62 -4.05
N LEU A 382 -24.74 -16.04 -2.93
CA LEU A 382 -24.40 -17.43 -2.65
C LEU A 382 -25.47 -18.18 -1.84
N ALA A 383 -26.50 -17.49 -1.37
CA ALA A 383 -27.56 -18.10 -0.60
C ALA A 383 -28.22 -19.28 -1.37
N PRO A 384 -28.56 -20.38 -0.68
CA PRO A 384 -29.26 -21.49 -1.29
C PRO A 384 -30.66 -21.05 -1.73
N THR A 385 -31.15 -21.65 -2.81
CA THR A 385 -32.50 -21.47 -3.35
C THR A 385 -33.28 -22.80 -3.21
N ALA A 386 -34.59 -22.78 -3.53
CA ALA A 386 -35.42 -23.98 -3.52
C ALA A 386 -34.90 -25.10 -4.46
N ASP A 387 -34.16 -24.68 -5.53
CA ASP A 387 -33.60 -25.58 -6.54
C ASP A 387 -32.19 -26.05 -6.21
N SER A 388 -31.60 -25.62 -5.08
CA SER A 388 -30.27 -26.03 -4.69
C SER A 388 -30.26 -27.51 -4.26
N GLU A 389 -29.57 -28.36 -5.00
CA GLU A 389 -29.45 -29.80 -4.69
C GLU A 389 -28.51 -30.05 -3.50
N ASN A 390 -27.47 -29.25 -3.36
CA ASN A 390 -26.45 -29.40 -2.32
C ASN A 390 -26.17 -28.04 -1.66
N VAL A 391 -26.21 -28.02 -0.35
CA VAL A 391 -25.96 -26.82 0.46
C VAL A 391 -24.70 -27.02 1.31
N LEU A 392 -23.75 -26.10 1.21
CA LEU A 392 -22.60 -26.05 2.09
C LEU A 392 -23.00 -25.31 3.37
N GLN A 393 -22.84 -25.93 4.52
CA GLN A 393 -22.99 -25.32 5.82
C GLN A 393 -21.62 -25.21 6.48
N MET A 394 -21.28 -23.98 6.97
CA MET A 394 -20.05 -23.70 7.67
C MET A 394 -20.31 -23.10 9.04
N GLU A 395 -19.61 -23.62 10.03
CA GLU A 395 -19.66 -23.13 11.40
C GLU A 395 -18.24 -23.02 11.96
N ALA A 396 -17.95 -21.94 12.68
CA ALA A 396 -16.70 -21.83 13.42
C ALA A 396 -17.01 -21.60 14.89
N GLN A 397 -16.36 -22.36 15.75
CA GLN A 397 -16.47 -22.29 17.19
C GLN A 397 -15.11 -22.07 17.82
N LYS A 398 -15.04 -21.21 18.81
CA LYS A 398 -13.84 -21.03 19.60
C LYS A 398 -13.76 -22.14 20.63
N MET A 399 -12.68 -22.92 20.60
CA MET A 399 -12.44 -23.93 21.62
C MET A 399 -12.09 -23.22 22.93
N GLU A 400 -12.81 -23.49 23.99
CA GLU A 400 -12.43 -23.05 25.33
C GLU A 400 -11.16 -23.78 25.75
N GLU A 401 -10.13 -23.03 26.17
CA GLU A 401 -8.94 -23.59 26.80
C GLU A 401 -9.43 -24.31 28.05
N GLN A 402 -9.40 -25.65 28.05
CA GLN A 402 -9.57 -26.42 29.26
C GLN A 402 -8.38 -26.07 30.19
N GLN A 403 -8.72 -25.49 31.32
CA GLN A 403 -7.81 -25.19 32.42
C GLN A 403 -7.19 -26.45 33.00
#